data_f813a72dd4b1751d38c2e01ba6ac371d
#
_entry.id   f813a72dd4b1751d38c2e01ba6ac371d
#
_cell.length_a   1.000
_cell.length_b   1.000
_cell.length_c   1.000
_cell.angle_alpha   90.00
_cell.angle_beta   90.00
_cell.angle_gamma   90.00
#
_symmetry.space_group_name_H-M   'P 1'
#
loop_
_entity.id
_entity.type
_entity.pdbx_description
1 polymer ?
#
loop_
_entity_poly.entity_id
_entity_poly.type
_entity_poly.pdbx_seq_one_letter_code
_entity_poly.pdbx_strand_id
1 'polypeptide(L)'
;MPELRQEYLDILEKREWSVSGYTDDGCVELEWWSPAGEDFLVCVNVENFPDEILNYSDDFDPDEHIEMWVEARANGRQDVPGARRLAKDAEDIQKELDELAFELQEAERKL
;
A
#
# COMPACT_ATOMS: atom_id res chain seq x y z
N MET A 1 3.10 -21.91 7.73
CA MET A 1 3.23 -20.72 6.88
C MET A 1 3.36 -19.49 7.77
N PRO A 2 4.31 -18.58 7.53
CA PRO A 2 4.45 -17.39 8.36
C PRO A 2 3.27 -16.44 8.18
N GLU A 3 2.81 -15.92 9.30
CA GLU A 3 1.73 -14.93 9.30
C GLU A 3 2.21 -13.67 10.02
N LEU A 4 1.55 -12.55 9.78
CA LEU A 4 1.86 -11.31 10.46
C LEU A 4 1.53 -11.42 11.96
N ARG A 5 2.32 -10.74 12.77
CA ARG A 5 2.06 -10.65 14.21
C ARG A 5 0.75 -9.88 14.43
N GLN A 6 0.08 -10.19 15.53
CA GLN A 6 -1.21 -9.57 15.85
C GLN A 6 -1.08 -8.05 15.97
N GLU A 7 0.03 -7.55 16.50
CA GLU A 7 0.30 -6.11 16.65
C GLU A 7 0.26 -5.41 15.30
N TYR A 8 0.79 -6.04 14.25
CA TYR A 8 0.78 -5.47 12.89
C TYR A 8 -0.61 -5.57 12.27
N LEU A 9 -1.30 -6.69 12.50
CA LEU A 9 -2.68 -6.86 12.01
C LEU A 9 -3.60 -5.79 12.59
N ASP A 10 -3.43 -5.48 13.88
CA ASP A 10 -4.24 -4.45 14.55
C ASP A 10 -4.01 -3.06 13.93
N ILE A 11 -2.77 -2.74 13.59
CA ILE A 11 -2.43 -1.46 12.92
C ILE A 11 -3.07 -1.41 11.53
N LEU A 12 -2.95 -2.50 10.76
CA LEU A 12 -3.54 -2.57 9.43
C LEU A 12 -5.05 -2.37 9.50
N GLU A 13 -5.73 -3.06 10.41
CA GLU A 13 -7.18 -2.94 10.57
C GLU A 13 -7.59 -1.51 10.93
N LYS A 14 -6.88 -0.90 11.87
CA LYS A 14 -7.14 0.47 12.30
C LYS A 14 -7.01 1.46 11.14
N ARG A 15 -6.07 1.22 10.23
CA ARG A 15 -5.83 2.07 9.08
C ARG A 15 -6.60 1.63 7.83
N GLU A 16 -7.54 0.72 7.99
CA GLU A 16 -8.43 0.25 6.93
C GLU A 16 -7.72 -0.54 5.83
N TRP A 17 -6.60 -1.16 6.16
CA TRP A 17 -5.96 -2.13 5.27
C TRP A 17 -6.55 -3.51 5.49
N SER A 18 -6.72 -4.26 4.42
CA SER A 18 -7.18 -5.65 4.47
C SER A 18 -6.05 -6.59 4.07
N VAL A 19 -5.96 -7.73 4.75
CA VAL A 19 -5.07 -8.81 4.32
C VAL A 19 -5.84 -9.68 3.36
N SER A 20 -5.43 -9.69 2.08
CA SER A 20 -6.09 -10.49 1.04
C SER A 20 -5.65 -11.95 1.08
N GLY A 21 -4.42 -12.21 1.51
CA GLY A 21 -3.91 -13.56 1.62
C GLY A 21 -2.41 -13.61 1.86
N TYR A 22 -1.90 -14.82 1.91
CA TYR A 22 -0.47 -15.10 2.04
C TYR A 22 -0.03 -15.97 0.87
N THR A 23 1.19 -15.75 0.40
CA THR A 23 1.74 -16.54 -0.70
C THR A 23 2.61 -17.68 -0.18
N ASP A 24 2.86 -18.68 -1.04
CA ASP A 24 3.67 -19.84 -0.67
C ASP A 24 5.13 -19.48 -0.40
N ASP A 25 5.60 -18.37 -0.95
CA ASP A 25 6.98 -17.89 -0.78
C ASP A 25 7.16 -16.91 0.39
N GLY A 26 6.17 -16.83 1.27
CA GLY A 26 6.29 -16.06 2.52
C GLY A 26 5.94 -14.59 2.42
N CYS A 27 5.17 -14.19 1.40
CA CYS A 27 4.69 -12.83 1.24
C CYS A 27 3.25 -12.68 1.74
N VAL A 28 2.89 -11.47 2.10
CA VAL A 28 1.51 -11.10 2.44
C VAL A 28 0.98 -10.13 1.39
N GLU A 29 -0.26 -10.34 1.00
CA GLU A 29 -0.95 -9.47 0.05
C GLU A 29 -1.90 -8.56 0.82
N LEU A 30 -1.75 -7.25 0.63
CA LEU A 30 -2.52 -6.22 1.32
C LEU A 30 -3.31 -5.40 0.31
N GLU A 31 -4.47 -4.93 0.74
CA GLU A 31 -5.35 -4.09 -0.06
C GLU A 31 -5.77 -2.86 0.74
N TRP A 32 -5.73 -1.70 0.10
CA TRP A 32 -6.19 -0.44 0.68
C TRP A 32 -6.92 0.37 -0.39
N TRP A 33 -8.11 0.86 -0.05
CA TRP A 33 -8.88 1.70 -0.97
C TRP A 33 -8.54 3.16 -0.73
N SER A 34 -8.01 3.82 -1.75
CA SER A 34 -7.68 5.23 -1.67
C SER A 34 -8.94 6.10 -1.61
N PRO A 35 -8.83 7.36 -1.16
CA PRO A 35 -9.98 8.28 -1.17
C PRO A 35 -10.60 8.48 -2.55
N ALA A 36 -9.83 8.32 -3.61
CA ALA A 36 -10.33 8.39 -4.99
C ALA A 36 -11.04 7.11 -5.44
N GLY A 37 -11.05 6.07 -4.59
CA GLY A 37 -11.72 4.80 -4.89
C GLY A 37 -10.84 3.81 -5.64
N GLU A 38 -9.53 3.99 -5.64
CA GLU A 38 -8.61 3.06 -6.26
C GLU A 38 -8.26 1.93 -5.31
N ASP A 39 -8.25 0.70 -5.84
CA ASP A 39 -7.83 -0.48 -5.13
C ASP A 39 -6.30 -0.58 -5.21
N PHE A 40 -5.62 -0.20 -4.14
CA PHE A 40 -4.16 -0.21 -4.07
C PHE A 40 -3.68 -1.51 -3.42
N LEU A 41 -2.89 -2.27 -4.17
CA LEU A 41 -2.42 -3.59 -3.75
C LEU A 41 -0.92 -3.55 -3.45
N VAL A 42 -0.54 -4.20 -2.35
CA VAL A 42 0.86 -4.32 -1.93
C VAL A 42 1.14 -5.78 -1.61
N CYS A 43 2.25 -6.30 -2.12
CA CYS A 43 2.71 -7.65 -1.79
C CYS A 43 4.14 -7.55 -1.28
N VAL A 44 4.35 -7.89 -0.02
CA VAL A 44 5.65 -7.79 0.64
C VAL A 44 5.92 -9.00 1.52
N ASN A 45 7.19 -9.22 1.85
CA ASN A 45 7.61 -10.31 2.72
C ASN A 45 7.04 -10.14 4.14
N VAL A 46 6.59 -11.24 4.71
CA VAL A 46 6.15 -11.25 6.12
C VAL A 46 7.34 -11.06 7.05
N GLU A 47 8.48 -11.69 6.73
CA GLU A 47 9.71 -11.49 7.48
C GLU A 47 10.20 -10.05 7.29
N ASN A 48 10.52 -9.38 8.39
CA ASN A 48 10.90 -7.97 8.41
C ASN A 48 9.82 -7.04 7.87
N PHE A 49 8.57 -7.37 8.14
CA PHE A 49 7.41 -6.65 7.60
C PHE A 49 7.50 -5.12 7.74
N PRO A 50 7.85 -4.56 8.94
CA PRO A 50 7.95 -3.09 9.04
C PRO A 50 8.99 -2.49 8.08
N ASP A 51 10.15 -3.12 7.92
CA ASP A 51 11.20 -2.65 7.00
C ASP A 51 10.76 -2.78 5.55
N GLU A 52 10.01 -3.84 5.21
CA GLU A 52 9.49 -4.04 3.86
C GLU A 52 8.49 -2.94 3.48
N ILE A 53 7.64 -2.54 4.40
CA ILE A 53 6.70 -1.44 4.15
C ILE A 53 7.45 -0.11 4.03
N LEU A 54 8.45 0.11 4.87
CA LEU A 54 9.27 1.31 4.77
C LEU A 54 9.97 1.41 3.41
N ASN A 55 10.56 0.31 2.96
CA ASN A 55 11.20 0.24 1.64
C ASN A 55 10.19 0.47 0.52
N TYR A 56 9.00 -0.08 0.64
CA TYR A 56 7.94 0.12 -0.34
C TYR A 56 7.54 1.59 -0.41
N SER A 57 7.41 2.25 0.74
CA SER A 57 7.11 3.67 0.81
C SER A 57 8.21 4.51 0.15
N ASP A 58 9.47 4.19 0.42
CA ASP A 58 10.62 4.91 -0.15
C ASP A 58 10.71 4.74 -1.67
N ASP A 59 10.33 3.56 -2.16
CA ASP A 59 10.40 3.24 -3.59
C ASP A 59 9.15 3.67 -4.37
N PHE A 60 8.08 4.04 -3.68
CA PHE A 60 6.85 4.49 -4.34
C PHE A 60 7.09 5.78 -5.10
N ASP A 61 6.76 5.77 -6.39
CA ASP A 61 6.92 6.91 -7.28
C ASP A 61 5.54 7.45 -7.68
N PRO A 62 5.11 8.60 -7.12
CA PRO A 62 3.81 9.18 -7.46
C PRO A 62 3.66 9.48 -8.96
N ASP A 63 4.74 9.90 -9.62
CA ASP A 63 4.70 10.22 -11.05
C ASP A 63 4.48 8.97 -11.89
N GLU A 64 5.14 7.87 -11.54
CA GLU A 64 4.95 6.58 -12.20
C GLU A 64 3.53 6.07 -12.01
N HIS A 65 2.98 6.24 -10.83
CA HIS A 65 1.60 5.86 -10.52
C HIS A 65 0.61 6.63 -11.42
N ILE A 66 0.84 7.92 -11.58
CA ILE A 66 0.01 8.77 -12.46
C ILE A 66 0.15 8.30 -13.92
N GLU A 67 1.36 8.02 -14.36
CA GLU A 67 1.62 7.55 -15.73
C GLU A 67 0.89 6.27 -16.06
N MET A 68 0.83 5.32 -15.13
CA MET A 68 0.08 4.08 -15.31
C MET A 68 -1.38 4.35 -15.66
N TRP A 69 -2.00 5.29 -14.98
CA TRP A 69 -3.40 5.65 -15.22
C TRP A 69 -3.59 6.38 -16.55
N VAL A 70 -2.63 7.25 -16.91
CA VAL A 70 -2.65 7.94 -18.21
C VAL A 70 -2.56 6.93 -19.35
N GLU A 71 -1.69 5.93 -19.24
CA GLU A 71 -1.58 4.85 -20.21
C GLU A 71 -2.88 4.04 -20.30
N ALA A 72 -3.48 3.69 -19.16
CA ALA A 72 -4.73 2.97 -19.14
C ALA A 72 -5.83 3.71 -19.88
N ARG A 73 -5.89 5.03 -19.71
CA ARG A 73 -6.85 5.88 -20.42
C ARG A 73 -6.58 5.91 -21.93
N ALA A 74 -5.32 6.02 -22.30
CA ALA A 74 -4.90 6.01 -23.71
C ALA A 74 -5.27 4.68 -24.40
N ASN A 75 -5.32 3.59 -23.63
CA ASN A 75 -5.71 2.26 -24.11
C ASN A 75 -7.22 2.01 -24.06
N GLY A 76 -8.02 3.06 -23.83
CA GLY A 76 -9.48 2.96 -23.93
C GLY A 76 -10.23 2.76 -22.63
N ARG A 77 -9.55 2.74 -21.47
CA ARG A 77 -10.25 2.69 -20.18
C ARG A 77 -10.96 4.02 -19.93
N GLN A 78 -12.21 3.93 -19.51
CA GLN A 78 -13.03 5.13 -19.30
C GLN A 78 -13.33 5.42 -17.84
N ASP A 79 -12.93 4.52 -16.95
CA ASP A 79 -13.12 4.66 -15.51
C ASP A 79 -11.95 5.35 -14.81
N VAL A 80 -11.03 5.94 -15.59
CA VAL A 80 -9.84 6.60 -15.07
C VAL A 80 -10.19 8.00 -14.56
N PRO A 81 -9.80 8.36 -13.32
CA PRO A 81 -10.04 9.69 -12.78
C PRO A 81 -9.32 10.79 -13.60
N GLY A 82 -9.76 12.02 -13.46
CA GLY A 82 -9.07 13.17 -14.07
C GLY A 82 -7.70 13.41 -13.43
N ALA A 83 -6.86 14.20 -14.13
CA ALA A 83 -5.47 14.41 -13.71
C ALA A 83 -5.32 14.94 -12.27
N ARG A 84 -6.19 15.85 -11.84
CA ARG A 84 -6.14 16.41 -10.48
C ARG A 84 -6.42 15.33 -9.42
N ARG A 85 -7.39 14.48 -9.70
CA ARG A 85 -7.73 13.37 -8.79
C ARG A 85 -6.60 12.36 -8.72
N LEU A 86 -5.94 12.09 -9.85
CA LEU A 86 -4.80 11.16 -9.89
C LEU A 86 -3.63 11.70 -9.08
N ALA A 87 -3.32 13.00 -9.19
CA ALA A 87 -2.24 13.62 -8.43
C ALA A 87 -2.55 13.57 -6.93
N LYS A 88 -3.77 13.89 -6.55
CA LYS A 88 -4.21 13.83 -5.15
C LYS A 88 -4.19 12.40 -4.62
N ASP A 89 -4.63 11.45 -5.44
CA ASP A 89 -4.63 10.03 -5.09
C ASP A 89 -3.21 9.53 -4.82
N ALA A 90 -2.26 9.88 -5.69
CA ALA A 90 -0.86 9.50 -5.50
C ALA A 90 -0.28 10.07 -4.21
N GLU A 91 -0.59 11.33 -3.89
CA GLU A 91 -0.19 11.96 -2.64
C GLU A 91 -0.79 11.24 -1.42
N ASP A 92 -2.07 10.88 -1.50
CA ASP A 92 -2.75 10.18 -0.42
C ASP A 92 -2.16 8.79 -0.18
N ILE A 93 -1.82 8.07 -1.26
CA ILE A 93 -1.16 6.77 -1.16
C ILE A 93 0.21 6.92 -0.50
N GLN A 94 1.02 7.87 -0.96
CA GLN A 94 2.35 8.11 -0.39
C GLN A 94 2.26 8.45 1.09
N LYS A 95 1.33 9.32 1.46
CA LYS A 95 1.12 9.70 2.85
C LYS A 95 0.71 8.49 3.70
N GLU A 96 -0.20 7.67 3.20
CA GLU A 96 -0.65 6.49 3.92
C GLU A 96 0.50 5.49 4.11
N LEU A 97 1.30 5.26 3.06
CA LEU A 97 2.46 4.37 3.16
C LEU A 97 3.48 4.87 4.20
N ASP A 98 3.76 6.17 4.20
CA ASP A 98 4.68 6.78 5.16
C ASP A 98 4.17 6.64 6.60
N GLU A 99 2.90 6.91 6.82
CA GLU A 99 2.29 6.81 8.15
C GLU A 99 2.19 5.36 8.62
N LEU A 100 1.84 4.45 7.71
CA LEU A 100 1.80 3.01 8.03
C LEU A 100 3.19 2.51 8.41
N ALA A 101 4.21 2.86 7.61
CA ALA A 101 5.58 2.46 7.90
C ALA A 101 6.03 2.97 9.26
N PHE A 102 5.70 4.22 9.59
CA PHE A 102 6.05 4.80 10.88
C PHE A 102 5.40 4.05 12.04
N GLU A 103 4.10 3.77 11.97
CA GLU A 103 3.41 3.04 13.03
C GLU A 103 3.96 1.61 13.20
N LEU A 104 4.26 0.94 12.10
CA LEU A 104 4.82 -0.41 12.15
C LEU A 104 6.21 -0.42 12.78
N GLN A 105 7.05 0.56 12.45
CA GLN A 105 8.38 0.69 13.04
C GLN A 105 8.29 0.96 14.54
N GLU A 106 7.36 1.80 14.96
CA GLU A 106 7.14 2.07 16.39
C GLU A 106 6.67 0.82 17.13
N ALA A 107 5.78 0.04 16.54
CA ALA A 107 5.30 -1.21 17.13
C ALA A 107 6.44 -2.23 17.27
N GLU A 108 7.28 -2.35 16.24
CA GLU A 108 8.44 -3.26 16.26
C GLU A 108 9.39 -2.89 17.39
N ARG A 109 9.61 -1.61 17.60
CA ARG A 109 10.51 -1.11 18.65
C ARG A 109 10.05 -1.47 20.05
N LYS A 110 8.74 -1.68 20.24
CA LYS A 110 8.13 -2.00 21.53
C LYS A 110 8.01 -3.51 21.78
N LEU A 111 8.34 -4.35 20.81
CA LEU A 111 8.26 -5.80 20.94
C LEU A 111 9.46 -6.43 21.66
#